data_bc074c1ffb615e9997b8d0687d5b7d77
#
_entry.id   bc074c1ffb615e9997b8d0687d5b7d77
#
_cell.length_a   1.000
_cell.length_b   1.000
_cell.length_c   1.000
_cell.angle_alpha   90.00
_cell.angle_beta   90.00
_cell.angle_gamma   90.00
#
_symmetry.space_group_name_H-M   'P 1'
#
loop_
_entity.id
_entity.type
_entity.pdbx_description
1 polymer ?
#
loop_
_entity_poly.entity_id
_entity_poly.type
_entity_poly.pdbx_seq_one_letter_code
_entity_poly.pdbx_strand_id
1 'polypeptide(L)'
;MIKKKWYRYLLLIGIFIFVSIVWVSKDSIYDILNVNISNTEEYVDYPRTLNEWQTINPNVVMILEFTSNGILHNIPVLEVENGDKYMKRNPWGDYDTMGSVFMEKEISPFKGSNNWLINGHSSFNKDWNFTFLKNYVKQEYLNKHSTFQVELKDGFHTYRILSFAEYDLELNEDTIYMGWYNNNFTVDEGISMIKETLPYLLTSNPGLQYQGQQMMTLITCNMKKKDSRYVLMAIEIEMAR
;
A
#
# COMPACT_ATOMS: atom_id res chain seq x y z
N MET A 1 56.43 -43.02 -11.58
CA MET A 1 55.88 -41.64 -11.47
C MET A 1 54.34 -41.47 -11.79
N ILE A 2 53.67 -42.55 -12.23
CA ILE A 2 52.25 -42.49 -12.68
C ILE A 2 51.25 -42.67 -11.52
N LYS A 3 51.59 -43.35 -10.43
CA LYS A 3 50.69 -43.66 -9.30
C LYS A 3 50.28 -42.44 -8.48
N LYS A 4 51.06 -41.36 -8.46
CA LYS A 4 50.74 -40.14 -7.66
C LYS A 4 49.67 -39.25 -8.27
N LYS A 5 49.44 -39.32 -9.59
CA LYS A 5 48.40 -38.53 -10.27
C LYS A 5 47.01 -39.11 -10.06
N TRP A 6 46.86 -40.41 -10.01
CA TRP A 6 45.56 -41.08 -9.81
C TRP A 6 44.93 -40.79 -8.44
N TYR A 7 45.74 -40.71 -7.40
CA TYR A 7 45.27 -40.38 -6.06
C TYR A 7 44.65 -38.96 -5.97
N ARG A 8 45.19 -38.01 -6.74
CA ARG A 8 44.63 -36.65 -6.81
C ARG A 8 43.26 -36.62 -7.49
N TYR A 9 43.05 -37.41 -8.52
CA TYR A 9 41.74 -37.49 -9.19
C TYR A 9 40.69 -38.20 -8.32
N LEU A 10 41.06 -39.25 -7.62
CA LEU A 10 40.16 -39.91 -6.68
C LEU A 10 39.76 -39.02 -5.51
N LEU A 11 40.67 -38.19 -5.02
CA LEU A 11 40.40 -37.22 -3.94
C LEU A 11 39.48 -36.10 -4.42
N LEU A 12 39.65 -35.60 -5.64
CA LEU A 12 38.79 -34.60 -6.25
C LEU A 12 37.39 -35.16 -6.52
N ILE A 13 37.25 -36.38 -7.00
CA ILE A 13 35.98 -37.07 -7.21
C ILE A 13 35.26 -37.27 -5.87
N GLY A 14 36.00 -37.71 -4.83
CA GLY A 14 35.43 -37.86 -3.48
C GLY A 14 34.92 -36.57 -2.89
N ILE A 15 35.64 -35.44 -3.07
CA ILE A 15 35.21 -34.11 -2.63
C ILE A 15 33.95 -33.67 -3.42
N PHE A 16 33.93 -33.91 -4.73
CA PHE A 16 32.77 -33.53 -5.56
C PHE A 16 31.51 -34.31 -5.17
N ILE A 17 31.63 -35.61 -4.92
CA ILE A 17 30.51 -36.44 -4.45
C ILE A 17 30.03 -35.97 -3.05
N PHE A 18 30.97 -35.68 -2.15
CA PHE A 18 30.63 -35.21 -0.80
C PHE A 18 29.92 -33.86 -0.83
N VAL A 19 30.38 -32.90 -1.64
CA VAL A 19 29.73 -31.58 -1.83
C VAL A 19 28.34 -31.77 -2.44
N SER A 20 28.17 -32.67 -3.40
CA SER A 20 26.86 -32.96 -4.02
C SER A 20 25.88 -33.58 -3.03
N ILE A 21 26.34 -34.50 -2.17
CA ILE A 21 25.49 -35.09 -1.12
C ILE A 21 25.08 -34.05 -0.07
N VAL A 22 26.00 -33.16 0.33
CA VAL A 22 25.70 -32.08 1.28
C VAL A 22 24.72 -31.09 0.68
N TRP A 23 24.83 -30.78 -0.63
CA TRP A 23 23.88 -29.89 -1.32
C TRP A 23 22.48 -30.51 -1.39
N VAL A 24 22.36 -31.76 -1.82
CA VAL A 24 21.08 -32.47 -1.89
C VAL A 24 20.44 -32.64 -0.51
N SER A 25 21.24 -32.92 0.53
CA SER A 25 20.71 -33.02 1.89
C SER A 25 20.24 -31.64 2.44
N LYS A 26 20.90 -30.56 2.03
CA LYS A 26 20.52 -29.19 2.43
C LYS A 26 19.18 -28.82 1.84
N ASP A 27 18.96 -29.07 0.55
CA ASP A 27 17.68 -28.76 -0.11
C ASP A 27 16.54 -29.63 0.48
N SER A 28 16.79 -30.90 0.78
CA SER A 28 15.81 -31.77 1.45
C SER A 28 15.50 -31.33 2.88
N ILE A 29 16.47 -30.79 3.62
CA ILE A 29 16.25 -30.23 4.96
C ILE A 29 15.45 -28.94 4.86
N TYR A 30 15.72 -28.09 3.88
CA TYR A 30 14.92 -26.88 3.64
C TYR A 30 13.47 -27.21 3.27
N ASP A 31 13.25 -28.22 2.42
CA ASP A 31 11.90 -28.67 2.08
C ASP A 31 11.16 -29.28 3.28
N ILE A 32 11.82 -30.05 4.12
CA ILE A 32 11.24 -30.60 5.36
C ILE A 32 10.95 -29.49 6.37
N LEU A 33 11.84 -28.52 6.53
CA LEU A 33 11.64 -27.38 7.40
C LEU A 33 10.50 -26.48 6.91
N ASN A 34 10.42 -26.22 5.61
CA ASN A 34 9.34 -25.42 5.01
C ASN A 34 7.98 -26.13 5.10
N VAL A 35 7.94 -27.47 4.92
CA VAL A 35 6.71 -28.25 5.12
C VAL A 35 6.27 -28.25 6.58
N ASN A 36 7.20 -28.27 7.55
CA ASN A 36 6.84 -28.17 8.96
C ASN A 36 6.45 -26.75 9.39
N ILE A 37 7.01 -25.71 8.73
CA ILE A 37 6.63 -24.30 8.99
C ILE A 37 5.27 -23.99 8.36
N SER A 38 4.95 -24.55 7.19
CA SER A 38 3.67 -24.36 6.52
C SER A 38 2.47 -24.98 7.26
N ASN A 39 2.72 -25.94 8.17
CA ASN A 39 1.66 -26.60 8.95
C ASN A 39 1.42 -26.00 10.33
N THR A 40 2.13 -24.91 10.68
CA THR A 40 1.94 -24.18 11.93
C THR A 40 1.79 -22.66 11.68
N GLU A 41 1.32 -22.25 10.51
CA GLU A 41 0.69 -20.95 10.44
C GLU A 41 -0.53 -21.00 11.36
N GLU A 42 -0.35 -20.52 12.57
CA GLU A 42 -1.42 -20.10 13.44
C GLU A 42 -2.29 -19.20 12.54
N TYR A 43 -3.51 -19.66 12.24
CA TYR A 43 -4.45 -18.90 11.43
C TYR A 43 -4.81 -17.66 12.25
N VAL A 44 -4.02 -16.62 12.12
CA VAL A 44 -4.31 -15.32 12.70
C VAL A 44 -5.57 -14.85 12.00
N ASP A 45 -6.69 -14.91 12.69
CA ASP A 45 -7.96 -14.39 12.19
C ASP A 45 -7.81 -12.87 12.11
N TYR A 46 -7.44 -12.40 10.93
CA TYR A 46 -7.26 -10.98 10.67
C TYR A 46 -8.61 -10.28 10.80
N PRO A 47 -8.70 -9.21 11.60
CA PRO A 47 -9.91 -8.42 11.69
C PRO A 47 -10.33 -7.94 10.30
N ARG A 48 -11.62 -8.09 9.98
CA ARG A 48 -12.14 -7.77 8.65
C ARG A 48 -13.00 -6.52 8.65
N THR A 49 -13.59 -6.20 9.80
CA THR A 49 -14.50 -5.07 9.96
C THR A 49 -13.88 -3.95 10.78
N LEU A 50 -14.40 -2.75 10.63
CA LEU A 50 -14.01 -1.60 11.43
C LEU A 50 -14.21 -1.85 12.93
N ASN A 51 -15.33 -2.49 13.31
CA ASN A 51 -15.61 -2.79 14.71
C ASN A 51 -14.58 -3.75 15.31
N GLU A 52 -14.20 -4.82 14.61
CA GLU A 52 -13.16 -5.75 15.05
C GLU A 52 -11.83 -5.03 15.24
N TRP A 53 -11.42 -4.22 14.27
CA TRP A 53 -10.20 -3.42 14.37
C TRP A 53 -10.22 -2.45 15.54
N GLN A 54 -11.33 -1.78 15.81
CA GLN A 54 -11.46 -0.83 16.91
C GLN A 54 -11.39 -1.48 18.31
N THR A 55 -11.66 -2.78 18.42
CA THR A 55 -11.43 -3.51 19.67
C THR A 55 -9.94 -3.73 19.95
N ILE A 56 -9.11 -3.78 18.91
CA ILE A 56 -7.65 -3.98 18.99
C ILE A 56 -6.94 -2.62 19.06
N ASN A 57 -7.29 -1.72 18.16
CA ASN A 57 -6.70 -0.39 18.08
C ASN A 57 -7.79 0.66 17.84
N PRO A 58 -8.16 1.43 18.87
CA PRO A 58 -9.21 2.44 18.77
C PRO A 58 -8.88 3.60 17.83
N ASN A 59 -7.62 3.73 17.40
CA ASN A 59 -7.22 4.74 16.41
C ASN A 59 -7.60 4.36 14.98
N VAL A 60 -8.05 3.12 14.71
CA VAL A 60 -8.59 2.76 13.40
C VAL A 60 -9.93 3.46 13.21
N VAL A 61 -10.03 4.31 12.18
CA VAL A 61 -11.20 5.16 11.92
C VAL A 61 -12.00 4.73 10.69
N MET A 62 -11.38 3.97 9.78
CA MET A 62 -12.00 3.43 8.58
C MET A 62 -11.27 2.20 8.06
N ILE A 63 -11.92 1.43 7.18
CA ILE A 63 -11.31 0.37 6.39
C ILE A 63 -11.43 0.74 4.92
N LEU A 64 -10.33 0.69 4.18
CA LEU A 64 -10.35 0.81 2.72
C LEU A 64 -10.42 -0.58 2.10
N GLU A 65 -11.40 -0.81 1.24
CA GLU A 65 -11.58 -2.08 0.54
C GLU A 65 -11.33 -1.90 -0.96
N PHE A 66 -10.19 -2.40 -1.43
CA PHE A 66 -9.83 -2.40 -2.84
C PHE A 66 -9.82 -3.83 -3.38
N THR A 67 -10.34 -4.02 -4.59
CA THR A 67 -10.12 -5.27 -5.33
C THR A 67 -9.06 -5.05 -6.40
N SER A 68 -7.96 -5.78 -6.32
CA SER A 68 -6.84 -5.72 -7.26
C SER A 68 -6.48 -7.13 -7.71
N ASN A 69 -6.53 -7.40 -9.01
CA ASN A 69 -6.20 -8.71 -9.59
C ASN A 69 -6.92 -9.91 -8.91
N GLY A 70 -8.17 -9.71 -8.49
CA GLY A 70 -8.96 -10.73 -7.80
C GLY A 70 -8.65 -10.89 -6.30
N ILE A 71 -7.75 -10.07 -5.75
CA ILE A 71 -7.42 -10.03 -4.32
C ILE A 71 -8.17 -8.84 -3.70
N LEU A 72 -8.87 -9.10 -2.60
CA LEU A 72 -9.45 -8.05 -1.76
C LEU A 72 -8.38 -7.56 -0.78
N HIS A 73 -8.04 -6.29 -0.87
CA HIS A 73 -7.22 -5.57 0.10
C HIS A 73 -8.15 -4.89 1.10
N ASN A 74 -8.10 -5.33 2.33
CA ASN A 74 -8.85 -4.79 3.45
C ASN A 74 -7.85 -4.05 4.35
N ILE A 75 -7.82 -2.72 4.27
CA ILE A 75 -6.74 -1.89 4.81
C ILE A 75 -7.26 -1.00 5.93
N PRO A 76 -6.89 -1.27 7.20
CA PRO A 76 -7.23 -0.39 8.30
C PRO A 76 -6.45 0.93 8.20
N VAL A 77 -7.15 2.04 8.35
CA VAL A 77 -6.57 3.39 8.39
C VAL A 77 -6.63 3.93 9.81
N LEU A 78 -5.48 4.35 10.31
CA LEU A 78 -5.35 4.94 11.64
C LEU A 78 -5.40 6.46 11.57
N GLU A 79 -6.15 7.11 12.47
CA GLU A 79 -5.99 8.53 12.77
C GLU A 79 -5.00 8.70 13.91
N VAL A 80 -3.91 9.44 13.68
CA VAL A 80 -2.78 9.54 14.60
C VAL A 80 -2.34 10.99 14.81
N GLU A 81 -1.78 11.29 15.99
CA GLU A 81 -1.23 12.64 16.27
C GLU A 81 0.12 12.85 15.56
N ASN A 82 0.90 11.79 15.37
CA ASN A 82 2.20 11.83 14.69
C ASN A 82 2.36 10.58 13.83
N GLY A 83 2.48 10.78 12.52
CA GLY A 83 2.63 9.73 11.52
C GLY A 83 3.94 8.95 11.64
N ASP A 84 5.02 9.58 12.10
CA ASP A 84 6.36 8.96 12.19
C ASP A 84 6.35 7.66 13.00
N LYS A 85 5.55 7.63 14.07
CA LYS A 85 5.40 6.44 14.91
C LYS A 85 4.88 5.25 14.11
N TYR A 86 3.92 5.48 13.20
CA TYR A 86 3.23 4.43 12.46
C TYR A 86 3.89 4.10 11.12
N MET A 87 4.90 4.85 10.72
CA MET A 87 5.77 4.46 9.59
C MET A 87 6.54 3.15 9.83
N LYS A 88 6.69 2.72 11.10
CA LYS A 88 7.40 1.49 11.48
C LYS A 88 6.64 0.67 12.51
N ARG A 89 5.32 0.80 12.56
CA ARG A 89 4.44 -0.02 13.40
C ARG A 89 3.23 -0.46 12.61
N ASN A 90 2.91 -1.75 12.72
CA ASN A 90 1.69 -2.30 12.14
C ASN A 90 0.43 -1.81 12.91
N PRO A 91 -0.78 -2.10 12.43
CA PRO A 91 -2.01 -1.66 13.09
C PRO A 91 -2.21 -2.24 14.49
N TRP A 92 -1.54 -3.34 14.85
CA TRP A 92 -1.55 -3.90 16.21
C TRP A 92 -0.61 -3.14 17.17
N GLY A 93 0.27 -2.27 16.64
CA GLY A 93 1.23 -1.50 17.40
C GLY A 93 2.62 -2.12 17.50
N ASP A 94 2.84 -3.29 16.89
CA ASP A 94 4.13 -3.96 16.85
C ASP A 94 5.06 -3.31 15.82
N TYR A 95 6.37 -3.50 16.02
CA TYR A 95 7.36 -3.03 15.07
C TYR A 95 7.24 -3.78 13.74
N ASP A 96 7.03 -3.05 12.66
CA ASP A 96 7.00 -3.56 11.29
C ASP A 96 7.53 -2.49 10.34
N THR A 97 8.49 -2.86 9.51
CA THR A 97 9.09 -1.96 8.51
C THR A 97 8.11 -1.49 7.44
N MET A 98 7.01 -2.21 7.25
CA MET A 98 5.92 -1.82 6.35
C MET A 98 4.95 -0.84 6.98
N GLY A 99 5.01 -0.64 8.29
CA GLY A 99 4.18 0.31 9.00
C GLY A 99 2.68 0.08 8.85
N SER A 100 1.92 1.12 9.10
CA SER A 100 0.47 1.18 8.90
C SER A 100 0.10 2.17 7.81
N VAL A 101 -1.13 2.09 7.35
CA VAL A 101 -1.78 3.18 6.60
C VAL A 101 -2.41 4.13 7.62
N PHE A 102 -2.16 5.43 7.48
CA PHE A 102 -2.58 6.41 8.48
C PHE A 102 -2.88 7.78 7.87
N MET A 103 -3.62 8.57 8.63
CA MET A 103 -3.83 10.00 8.45
C MET A 103 -3.44 10.75 9.72
N GLU A 104 -2.88 11.94 9.57
CA GLU A 104 -2.46 12.78 10.69
C GLU A 104 -3.57 13.75 11.07
N LYS A 105 -3.93 13.76 12.35
CA LYS A 105 -5.04 14.52 12.89
C LYS A 105 -4.87 16.03 12.76
N GLU A 106 -3.63 16.51 12.82
CA GLU A 106 -3.36 17.95 12.63
C GLU A 106 -3.47 18.39 11.18
N ILE A 107 -3.13 17.48 10.24
CA ILE A 107 -3.06 17.78 8.81
C ILE A 107 -4.40 17.50 8.14
N SER A 108 -5.00 16.36 8.42
CA SER A 108 -6.24 15.93 7.80
C SER A 108 -7.07 15.13 8.80
N PRO A 109 -7.74 15.82 9.75
CA PRO A 109 -8.56 15.16 10.75
C PRO A 109 -9.72 14.42 10.09
N PHE A 110 -10.01 13.23 10.60
CA PHE A 110 -11.12 12.40 10.10
C PHE A 110 -12.46 13.13 10.20
N LYS A 111 -12.64 13.94 11.25
CA LYS A 111 -13.82 14.79 11.41
C LYS A 111 -13.49 16.24 11.10
N GLY A 112 -14.22 16.83 10.18
CA GLY A 112 -14.11 18.25 9.82
C GLY A 112 -13.16 18.54 8.67
N SER A 113 -12.64 17.50 8.00
CA SER A 113 -11.87 17.62 6.75
C SER A 113 -12.74 17.20 5.57
N ASN A 114 -12.71 17.94 4.47
CA ASN A 114 -13.34 17.56 3.21
C ASN A 114 -12.37 16.89 2.21
N ASN A 115 -11.12 16.69 2.64
CA ASN A 115 -10.15 15.84 1.97
C ASN A 115 -9.37 15.00 3.00
N TRP A 116 -9.53 13.70 2.98
CA TRP A 116 -8.75 12.80 3.82
C TRP A 116 -7.43 12.45 3.15
N LEU A 117 -6.35 12.99 3.70
CA LEU A 117 -4.98 12.71 3.25
C LEU A 117 -4.44 11.48 3.96
N ILE A 118 -4.31 10.39 3.23
CA ILE A 118 -3.95 9.08 3.78
C ILE A 118 -2.60 8.62 3.23
N ASN A 119 -1.68 8.35 4.14
CA ASN A 119 -0.33 7.90 3.85
C ASN A 119 -0.19 6.40 4.05
N GLY A 120 0.55 5.73 3.17
CA GLY A 120 0.86 4.31 3.29
C GLY A 120 2.13 3.93 2.54
N HIS A 121 2.85 2.95 3.08
CA HIS A 121 4.05 2.45 2.41
C HIS A 121 3.73 1.66 1.13
N SER A 122 4.72 1.59 0.25
CA SER A 122 4.78 0.69 -0.89
C SER A 122 6.03 -0.18 -0.81
N SER A 123 6.01 -1.34 -1.46
CA SER A 123 7.11 -2.29 -1.48
C SER A 123 7.35 -2.86 -2.87
N PHE A 124 8.59 -3.30 -3.15
CA PHE A 124 8.88 -4.07 -4.35
C PHE A 124 8.35 -5.51 -4.27
N ASN A 125 8.48 -6.12 -3.10
CA ASN A 125 8.39 -7.58 -2.94
C ASN A 125 7.19 -8.04 -2.10
N LYS A 126 6.50 -7.13 -1.42
CA LYS A 126 5.35 -7.44 -0.57
C LYS A 126 4.11 -6.74 -1.12
N ASP A 127 3.03 -7.47 -1.28
CA ASP A 127 1.72 -6.88 -1.61
C ASP A 127 1.01 -6.46 -0.32
N TRP A 128 1.46 -5.35 0.25
CA TRP A 128 1.02 -4.80 1.52
C TRP A 128 0.74 -3.31 1.41
N ASN A 129 -0.12 -2.77 2.27
CA ASN A 129 -0.52 -1.36 2.30
C ASN A 129 -0.88 -0.87 0.88
N PHE A 130 -0.20 0.17 0.37
CA PHE A 130 -0.49 0.79 -0.93
C PHE A 130 0.36 0.28 -2.09
N THR A 131 1.01 -0.87 -1.94
CA THR A 131 1.85 -1.45 -3.00
C THR A 131 1.10 -1.69 -4.31
N PHE A 132 -0.18 -2.09 -4.25
CA PHE A 132 -1.01 -2.35 -5.44
C PHE A 132 -1.37 -1.09 -6.21
N LEU A 133 -1.29 0.12 -5.60
CA LEU A 133 -1.61 1.39 -6.28
C LEU A 133 -0.74 1.62 -7.53
N LYS A 134 0.47 1.07 -7.59
CA LYS A 134 1.32 1.10 -8.80
C LYS A 134 0.64 0.56 -10.06
N ASN A 135 -0.42 -0.23 -9.94
CA ASN A 135 -1.16 -0.76 -11.08
C ASN A 135 -1.98 0.31 -11.80
N TYR A 136 -2.34 1.39 -11.09
CA TYR A 136 -3.11 2.51 -11.63
C TYR A 136 -2.32 3.39 -12.61
N VAL A 137 -1.02 3.15 -12.83
CA VAL A 137 -0.24 3.76 -13.94
C VAL A 137 -0.82 3.42 -15.32
N LYS A 138 -1.68 2.39 -15.41
CA LYS A 138 -2.32 1.96 -16.64
C LYS A 138 -3.78 2.41 -16.67
N GLN A 139 -4.18 3.16 -17.71
CA GLN A 139 -5.56 3.61 -17.87
C GLN A 139 -6.56 2.45 -17.94
N GLU A 140 -6.18 1.33 -18.57
CA GLU A 140 -7.01 0.13 -18.62
C GLU A 140 -7.30 -0.42 -17.22
N TYR A 141 -6.30 -0.39 -16.33
CA TYR A 141 -6.47 -0.83 -14.96
C TYR A 141 -7.41 0.10 -14.19
N LEU A 142 -7.25 1.42 -14.32
CA LEU A 142 -8.18 2.41 -13.74
C LEU A 142 -9.60 2.19 -14.24
N ASN A 143 -9.80 1.99 -15.54
CA ASN A 143 -11.13 1.77 -16.12
C ASN A 143 -11.83 0.54 -15.53
N LYS A 144 -11.07 -0.51 -15.24
CA LYS A 144 -11.58 -1.77 -14.67
C LYS A 144 -11.79 -1.70 -13.15
N HIS A 145 -10.98 -0.90 -12.46
CA HIS A 145 -10.95 -0.78 -10.99
C HIS A 145 -11.15 0.68 -10.57
N SER A 146 -12.19 1.33 -11.11
CA SER A 146 -12.41 2.77 -10.94
C SER A 146 -13.06 3.14 -9.61
N THR A 147 -13.51 2.18 -8.82
CA THR A 147 -14.17 2.39 -7.52
C THR A 147 -13.60 1.47 -6.45
N PHE A 148 -13.74 1.91 -5.21
CA PHE A 148 -13.45 1.12 -4.01
C PHE A 148 -14.46 1.46 -2.91
N GLN A 149 -14.54 0.59 -1.89
CA GLN A 149 -15.42 0.79 -0.74
C GLN A 149 -14.63 1.31 0.45
N VAL A 150 -15.30 2.06 1.30
CA VAL A 150 -14.79 2.53 2.59
C VAL A 150 -15.81 2.16 3.67
N GLU A 151 -15.43 1.33 4.62
CA GLU A 151 -16.26 1.05 5.79
C GLU A 151 -16.03 2.15 6.83
N LEU A 152 -17.11 2.84 7.17
CA LEU A 152 -17.19 3.82 8.26
C LEU A 152 -18.16 3.32 9.33
N LYS A 153 -18.31 4.05 10.42
CA LYS A 153 -19.26 3.69 11.50
C LYS A 153 -20.73 3.67 11.08
N ASP A 154 -21.07 4.45 10.07
CA ASP A 154 -22.42 4.58 9.52
C ASP A 154 -22.68 3.66 8.33
N GLY A 155 -21.67 2.88 7.89
CA GLY A 155 -21.79 1.89 6.84
C GLY A 155 -20.73 1.98 5.76
N PHE A 156 -21.03 1.39 4.60
CA PHE A 156 -20.15 1.38 3.45
C PHE A 156 -20.42 2.57 2.53
N HIS A 157 -19.35 3.28 2.20
CA HIS A 157 -19.31 4.41 1.29
C HIS A 157 -18.54 4.03 0.02
N THR A 158 -19.06 4.41 -1.14
CA THR A 158 -18.39 4.14 -2.42
C THR A 158 -17.61 5.36 -2.87
N TYR A 159 -16.33 5.17 -3.13
CA TYR A 159 -15.45 6.18 -3.71
C TYR A 159 -15.15 5.86 -5.16
N ARG A 160 -15.10 6.89 -6.01
CA ARG A 160 -14.66 6.76 -7.40
C ARG A 160 -13.39 7.56 -7.61
N ILE A 161 -12.41 6.90 -8.26
CA ILE A 161 -11.10 7.47 -8.52
C ILE A 161 -11.23 8.55 -9.59
N LEU A 162 -10.81 9.76 -9.28
CA LEU A 162 -10.69 10.90 -10.18
C LEU A 162 -9.45 10.78 -11.04
N SER A 163 -8.31 10.54 -10.38
CA SER A 163 -7.00 10.60 -11.02
C SER A 163 -5.96 9.79 -10.26
N PHE A 164 -4.92 9.41 -10.99
CA PHE A 164 -3.70 8.86 -10.45
C PHE A 164 -2.51 9.59 -11.08
N ALA A 165 -1.61 10.09 -10.25
CA ALA A 165 -0.52 10.97 -10.65
C ALA A 165 0.83 10.51 -10.07
N GLU A 166 1.93 10.93 -10.71
CA GLU A 166 3.28 10.77 -10.19
C GLU A 166 3.91 12.14 -9.97
N TYR A 167 4.35 12.40 -8.75
CA TYR A 167 5.03 13.64 -8.38
C TYR A 167 6.48 13.38 -8.03
N ASP A 168 7.33 14.24 -8.57
CA ASP A 168 8.73 14.32 -8.22
C ASP A 168 8.91 15.39 -7.15
N LEU A 169 9.31 15.00 -5.96
CA LEU A 169 9.45 15.91 -4.81
C LEU A 169 10.59 16.91 -5.00
N GLU A 170 11.68 16.54 -5.71
CA GLU A 170 12.80 17.45 -5.98
C GLU A 170 12.39 18.64 -6.87
N LEU A 171 11.42 18.42 -7.78
CA LEU A 171 10.97 19.45 -8.74
C LEU A 171 9.80 20.30 -8.24
N ASN A 172 9.08 19.84 -7.21
CA ASN A 172 7.77 20.37 -6.85
C ASN A 172 7.56 20.55 -5.34
N GLU A 173 8.64 20.66 -4.58
CA GLU A 173 8.60 20.63 -3.11
C GLU A 173 7.66 21.67 -2.48
N ASP A 174 7.50 22.84 -3.08
CA ASP A 174 6.80 23.96 -2.43
C ASP A 174 5.32 24.13 -2.84
N THR A 175 4.90 23.66 -4.01
CA THR A 175 3.58 24.08 -4.56
C THR A 175 2.52 22.99 -4.48
N ILE A 176 2.88 21.73 -4.73
CA ILE A 176 1.89 20.64 -4.87
C ILE A 176 1.59 20.01 -3.52
N TYR A 177 2.62 19.85 -2.69
CA TYR A 177 2.48 19.26 -1.36
C TYR A 177 1.56 20.13 -0.48
N MET A 178 1.65 21.44 -0.58
CA MET A 178 0.83 22.39 0.21
C MET A 178 -0.67 22.32 -0.13
N GLY A 179 -1.04 22.05 -1.40
CA GLY A 179 -2.44 21.91 -1.79
C GLY A 179 -3.13 20.70 -1.18
N TRP A 180 -2.41 19.58 -1.01
CA TRP A 180 -2.98 18.36 -0.41
C TRP A 180 -3.18 18.46 1.09
N TYR A 181 -2.40 19.29 1.76
CA TYR A 181 -2.53 19.57 3.19
C TYR A 181 -3.70 20.51 3.50
N ASN A 182 -4.30 21.14 2.49
CA ASN A 182 -5.54 21.87 2.69
C ASN A 182 -6.68 20.86 2.85
N ASN A 183 -7.17 20.76 4.07
CA ASN A 183 -8.19 19.77 4.45
C ASN A 183 -9.59 20.39 4.61
N ASN A 184 -9.73 21.71 4.42
CA ASN A 184 -10.98 22.41 4.51
C ASN A 184 -11.03 23.52 3.45
N PHE A 185 -11.56 23.19 2.29
CA PHE A 185 -11.59 24.04 1.11
C PHE A 185 -13.01 24.17 0.54
N THR A 186 -13.25 25.26 -0.18
CA THR A 186 -14.45 25.45 -0.98
C THR A 186 -14.45 24.55 -2.21
N VAL A 187 -15.60 24.41 -2.88
CA VAL A 187 -15.69 23.63 -4.13
C VAL A 187 -14.72 24.16 -5.19
N ASP A 188 -14.60 25.48 -5.34
CA ASP A 188 -13.71 26.11 -6.33
C ASP A 188 -12.22 25.84 -6.02
N GLU A 189 -11.84 25.88 -4.75
CA GLU A 189 -10.48 25.50 -4.31
C GLU A 189 -10.20 24.03 -4.57
N GLY A 190 -11.15 23.13 -4.29
CA GLY A 190 -11.03 21.71 -4.60
C GLY A 190 -10.89 21.46 -6.12
N ILE A 191 -11.65 22.17 -6.95
CA ILE A 191 -11.51 22.12 -8.42
C ILE A 191 -10.12 22.63 -8.83
N SER A 192 -9.62 23.70 -8.23
CA SER A 192 -8.28 24.22 -8.50
C SER A 192 -7.20 23.23 -8.14
N MET A 193 -7.29 22.62 -6.96
CA MET A 193 -6.38 21.58 -6.51
C MET A 193 -6.34 20.37 -7.48
N ILE A 194 -7.50 19.92 -7.97
CA ILE A 194 -7.54 18.86 -8.99
C ILE A 194 -6.87 19.31 -10.29
N LYS A 195 -7.08 20.56 -10.73
CA LYS A 195 -6.44 21.10 -11.95
C LYS A 195 -4.92 21.20 -11.82
N GLU A 196 -4.40 21.53 -10.66
CA GLU A 196 -2.97 21.57 -10.38
C GLU A 196 -2.29 20.20 -10.53
N THR A 197 -3.07 19.12 -10.38
CA THR A 197 -2.56 17.76 -10.59
C THR A 197 -2.42 17.36 -12.06
N LEU A 198 -3.10 18.06 -13.00
CA LEU A 198 -3.17 17.69 -14.42
C LEU A 198 -1.80 17.48 -15.10
N PRO A 199 -0.76 18.30 -14.86
CA PRO A 199 0.56 18.11 -15.46
C PRO A 199 1.26 16.81 -15.07
N TYR A 200 0.83 16.18 -13.98
CA TYR A 200 1.46 15.01 -13.36
C TYR A 200 0.63 13.73 -13.53
N LEU A 201 -0.50 13.82 -14.25
CA LEU A 201 -1.41 12.70 -14.44
C LEU A 201 -0.75 11.57 -15.23
N LEU A 202 -0.89 10.36 -14.70
CA LEU A 202 -0.66 9.12 -15.42
C LEU A 202 -1.97 8.57 -16.00
N THR A 203 -3.04 8.61 -15.19
CA THR A 203 -4.38 8.15 -15.57
C THR A 203 -5.47 9.00 -14.94
N SER A 204 -6.66 9.06 -15.54
CA SER A 204 -7.79 9.82 -14.99
C SER A 204 -9.14 9.33 -15.46
N ASN A 205 -10.20 9.76 -14.77
CA ASN A 205 -11.61 9.63 -15.16
C ASN A 205 -12.16 11.01 -15.61
N PRO A 206 -12.02 11.40 -16.87
CA PRO A 206 -12.32 12.76 -17.33
C PRO A 206 -13.81 13.14 -17.26
N GLY A 207 -14.70 12.14 -17.18
CA GLY A 207 -16.14 12.36 -17.03
C GLY A 207 -16.61 12.58 -15.59
N LEU A 208 -15.72 12.40 -14.61
CA LEU A 208 -16.03 12.60 -13.20
C LEU A 208 -15.69 14.02 -12.79
N GLN A 209 -16.65 14.71 -12.16
CA GLN A 209 -16.49 16.10 -11.72
C GLN A 209 -16.66 16.18 -10.20
N TYR A 210 -15.79 16.97 -9.57
CA TYR A 210 -15.90 17.34 -8.17
C TYR A 210 -16.97 18.42 -8.01
N GLN A 211 -17.90 18.21 -7.08
CA GLN A 211 -19.01 19.11 -6.78
C GLN A 211 -19.20 19.31 -5.26
N GLY A 212 -18.12 19.15 -4.49
CA GLY A 212 -18.14 19.29 -3.04
C GLY A 212 -18.33 17.98 -2.26
N GLN A 213 -18.18 16.83 -2.92
CA GLN A 213 -18.20 15.53 -2.26
C GLN A 213 -17.00 15.37 -1.32
N GLN A 214 -17.08 14.46 -0.33
CA GLN A 214 -15.90 14.06 0.43
C GLN A 214 -14.80 13.58 -0.51
N MET A 215 -13.63 14.17 -0.41
CA MET A 215 -12.44 13.79 -1.17
C MET A 215 -11.53 12.88 -0.33
N MET A 216 -10.78 12.04 -1.01
CA MET A 216 -9.74 11.20 -0.42
C MET A 216 -8.50 11.24 -1.31
N THR A 217 -7.36 11.51 -0.69
CA THR A 217 -6.05 11.54 -1.36
C THR A 217 -5.14 10.49 -0.72
N LEU A 218 -4.80 9.45 -1.48
CA LEU A 218 -3.90 8.38 -1.03
C LEU A 218 -2.51 8.64 -1.56
N ILE A 219 -1.50 8.62 -0.69
CA ILE A 219 -0.10 8.90 -1.03
C ILE A 219 0.78 7.71 -0.69
N THR A 220 1.65 7.32 -1.63
CA THR A 220 2.66 6.28 -1.42
C THR A 220 3.93 6.56 -2.20
N CYS A 221 5.03 5.90 -1.80
CA CYS A 221 6.30 6.00 -2.53
C CYS A 221 6.22 5.32 -3.90
N ASN A 222 6.80 5.96 -4.92
CA ASN A 222 7.13 5.26 -6.16
C ASN A 222 8.46 4.52 -5.97
N MET A 223 8.40 3.21 -5.78
CA MET A 223 9.57 2.39 -5.50
C MET A 223 10.56 2.30 -6.67
N LYS A 224 10.18 2.72 -7.88
CA LYS A 224 11.05 2.72 -9.06
C LYS A 224 11.85 4.01 -9.24
N LYS A 225 11.42 5.09 -8.59
CA LYS A 225 12.03 6.41 -8.72
C LYS A 225 12.18 7.02 -7.33
N LYS A 226 13.43 7.32 -6.95
CA LYS A 226 13.74 7.99 -5.70
C LYS A 226 13.03 9.35 -5.64
N ASP A 227 12.61 9.75 -4.45
CA ASP A 227 11.95 11.03 -4.18
C ASP A 227 10.69 11.30 -5.04
N SER A 228 10.06 10.24 -5.55
CA SER A 228 8.79 10.29 -6.27
C SER A 228 7.66 9.67 -5.45
N ARG A 229 6.46 10.24 -5.60
CA ARG A 229 5.23 9.76 -4.95
C ARG A 229 4.16 9.46 -5.98
N TYR A 230 3.46 8.37 -5.74
CA TYR A 230 2.17 8.11 -6.37
C TYR A 230 1.06 8.72 -5.53
N VAL A 231 0.14 9.40 -6.19
CA VAL A 231 -1.01 10.06 -5.58
C VAL A 231 -2.27 9.63 -6.31
N LEU A 232 -3.19 9.03 -5.56
CA LEU A 232 -4.52 8.67 -6.03
C LEU A 232 -5.52 9.62 -5.40
N MET A 233 -6.31 10.33 -6.21
CA MET A 233 -7.42 11.15 -5.75
C MET A 233 -8.74 10.48 -6.07
N ALA A 234 -9.65 10.46 -5.11
CA ALA A 234 -10.99 9.90 -5.26
C ALA A 234 -12.03 10.79 -4.59
N ILE A 235 -13.26 10.69 -5.04
CA ILE A 235 -14.42 11.37 -4.42
C ILE A 235 -15.49 10.35 -4.07
N GLU A 236 -16.17 10.61 -2.99
CA GLU A 236 -17.37 9.87 -2.63
C GLU A 236 -18.45 10.03 -3.71
N ILE A 237 -19.10 8.95 -4.09
CA ILE A 237 -20.24 8.98 -4.99
C ILE A 237 -21.48 8.53 -4.23
N GLU A 238 -22.61 9.22 -4.47
CA GLU A 238 -23.86 8.78 -3.89
C GLU A 238 -24.14 7.34 -4.28
N MET A 239 -24.44 6.50 -3.28
CA MET A 239 -24.96 5.17 -3.57
C MET A 239 -26.30 5.36 -4.29
N ALA A 240 -26.44 4.79 -5.47
CA ALA A 240 -27.75 4.61 -6.07
C ALA A 240 -28.62 3.84 -5.05
N ARG A 241 -29.63 4.52 -4.49
CA ARG A 241 -30.60 3.95 -3.55
C ARG A 241 -31.41 2.85 -4.21
#